data_bcf0ca3f52bd7e9ec6686d122e9fc1d0
#
_entry.id   bcf0ca3f52bd7e9ec6686d122e9fc1d0
#
_cell.length_a   1.000
_cell.length_b   1.000
_cell.length_c   1.000
_cell.angle_alpha   90.00
_cell.angle_beta   90.00
_cell.angle_gamma   90.00
#
_symmetry.space_group_name_H-M   'P 1'
#
loop_
_entity.id
_entity.type
_entity.pdbx_description
1 polymer ?
#
loop_
_entity_poly.entity_id
_entity_poly.type
_entity_poly.pdbx_seq_one_letter_code
_entity_poly.pdbx_strand_id
1 'polypeptide(L)'
;KDGYPPEVIRRVMDFLGEYRFVDDAAYTENFIHANKARKSRRQMVYELQQKGVDREEIARILEENPQDDLAAAANLLRKRLRSSSLKDPRERQRTAAYLGRRGFSYDVIRKAMEMAQENDWEE
;
A
#
# COMPACT_ATOMS: atom_id res chain seq x y z
N LYS A 1 -13.10 -22.33 -6.51
CA LYS A 1 -12.26 -22.32 -7.46
C LYS A 1 -11.51 -23.56 -7.39
N ASP A 2 -10.70 -23.99 -7.46
CA ASP A 2 -9.97 -25.22 -7.32
C ASP A 2 -10.85 -26.45 -7.19
N GLY A 3 -11.96 -26.50 -7.91
CA GLY A 3 -12.82 -27.65 -7.95
C GLY A 3 -13.93 -27.66 -6.92
N TYR A 4 -13.97 -26.67 -6.05
CA TYR A 4 -15.06 -26.58 -5.08
C TYR A 4 -16.23 -25.79 -5.64
N PRO A 5 -17.47 -26.21 -5.35
CA PRO A 5 -18.63 -25.42 -5.74
C PRO A 5 -18.62 -24.05 -5.07
N PRO A 6 -19.17 -23.04 -5.74
CA PRO A 6 -19.21 -21.70 -5.13
C PRO A 6 -19.89 -21.66 -3.78
N GLU A 7 -20.91 -22.50 -3.58
CA GLU A 7 -21.61 -22.53 -2.30
C GLU A 7 -20.71 -22.99 -1.17
N VAL A 8 -19.89 -24.00 -1.44
CA VAL A 8 -18.97 -24.50 -0.44
C VAL A 8 -17.95 -23.44 -0.09
N ILE A 9 -17.42 -22.76 -1.10
CA ILE A 9 -16.45 -21.71 -0.89
C ILE A 9 -17.05 -20.61 -0.04
N ARG A 10 -18.29 -20.22 -0.34
CA ARG A 10 -18.96 -19.17 0.42
C ARG A 10 -19.14 -19.55 1.89
N ARG A 11 -19.53 -20.78 2.15
CA ARG A 11 -19.72 -21.24 3.52
C ARG A 11 -18.42 -21.22 4.30
N VAL A 12 -17.35 -21.65 3.66
CA VAL A 12 -16.03 -21.63 4.29
C VAL A 12 -15.63 -20.20 4.61
N MET A 13 -15.84 -19.29 3.66
CA MET A 13 -15.50 -17.91 3.88
C MET A 13 -16.35 -17.28 4.98
N ASP A 14 -17.65 -17.60 5.02
CA ASP A 14 -18.51 -17.10 6.08
C ASP A 14 -18.05 -17.58 7.44
N PHE A 15 -17.70 -18.86 7.52
CA PHE A 15 -17.22 -19.44 8.77
C PHE A 15 -15.93 -18.76 9.22
N LEU A 16 -15.00 -18.60 8.32
CA LEU A 16 -13.76 -17.90 8.63
C LEU A 16 -14.00 -16.45 8.98
N GLY A 17 -15.00 -15.85 8.32
CA GLY A 17 -15.36 -14.49 8.60
C GLY A 17 -15.86 -14.29 10.02
N GLU A 18 -16.63 -15.27 10.51
CA GLU A 18 -17.13 -15.21 11.87
C GLU A 18 -15.99 -15.30 12.87
N TYR A 19 -15.04 -16.18 12.61
CA TYR A 19 -13.85 -16.25 13.45
C TYR A 19 -13.08 -14.97 13.41
N ARG A 20 -12.88 -14.44 12.22
CA ARG A 20 -12.08 -13.26 12.03
C ARG A 20 -12.78 -12.01 12.49
N PHE A 21 -14.09 -12.09 12.64
CA PHE A 21 -14.85 -10.93 13.06
C PHE A 21 -14.28 -10.35 14.37
N VAL A 22 -13.86 -11.22 15.25
CA VAL A 22 -13.29 -10.80 16.52
C VAL A 22 -11.91 -10.18 16.32
N ASP A 23 -11.16 -10.69 15.33
CA ASP A 23 -9.76 -10.30 15.15
C ASP A 23 -9.53 -9.40 13.95
N ASP A 24 -10.59 -8.98 13.24
CA ASP A 24 -10.41 -8.17 12.04
C ASP A 24 -9.68 -6.86 12.33
N ALA A 25 -9.98 -6.23 13.44
CA ALA A 25 -9.33 -4.99 13.79
C ALA A 25 -7.84 -5.22 14.02
N ALA A 26 -7.49 -6.25 14.77
CA ALA A 26 -6.10 -6.57 15.05
C ALA A 26 -5.37 -6.95 13.76
N TYR A 27 -6.01 -7.75 12.92
CA TYR A 27 -5.41 -8.13 11.65
C TYR A 27 -5.14 -6.91 10.78
N THR A 28 -6.13 -6.02 10.69
CA THR A 28 -6.01 -4.82 9.88
C THR A 28 -4.91 -3.91 10.41
N GLU A 29 -4.87 -3.73 11.72
CA GLU A 29 -3.85 -2.92 12.36
C GLU A 29 -2.47 -3.46 12.08
N ASN A 30 -2.29 -4.76 12.25
CA ASN A 30 -1.00 -5.40 12.00
C ASN A 30 -0.59 -5.27 10.54
N PHE A 31 -1.56 -5.41 9.63
CA PHE A 31 -1.28 -5.26 8.21
C PHE A 31 -0.78 -3.85 7.90
N ILE A 32 -1.46 -2.86 8.45
CA ILE A 32 -1.08 -1.48 8.21
C ILE A 32 0.31 -1.19 8.76
N HIS A 33 0.57 -1.61 10.00
CA HIS A 33 1.89 -1.39 10.58
C HIS A 33 3.00 -2.05 9.79
N ALA A 34 2.74 -3.24 9.26
CA ALA A 34 3.74 -3.97 8.50
C ALA A 34 4.02 -3.35 7.14
N ASN A 35 3.05 -2.61 6.59
CA ASN A 35 3.15 -2.16 5.20
C ASN A 35 3.16 -0.65 5.00
N LYS A 36 2.91 0.14 6.05
CA LYS A 36 2.74 1.57 5.87
C LYS A 36 3.98 2.29 5.39
N ALA A 37 5.15 1.71 5.59
CA ALA A 37 6.40 2.36 5.18
C ALA A 37 6.70 2.15 3.70
N ARG A 38 5.98 1.26 3.03
CA ARG A 38 6.30 0.92 1.65
C ARG A 38 5.10 0.75 0.75
N LYS A 39 3.89 1.02 1.25
CA LYS A 39 2.68 0.93 0.45
C LYS A 39 1.84 2.16 0.66
N SER A 40 1.15 2.59 -0.41
CA SER A 40 0.23 3.70 -0.31
C SER A 40 -1.02 3.28 0.45
N ARG A 41 -1.73 4.28 0.96
CA ARG A 41 -3.02 4.01 1.59
C ARG A 41 -3.95 3.29 0.64
N ARG A 42 -3.97 3.74 -0.61
CA ARG A 42 -4.83 3.13 -1.63
C ARG A 42 -4.50 1.66 -1.84
N GLN A 43 -3.21 1.34 -1.89
CA GLN A 43 -2.78 -0.04 -2.08
C GLN A 43 -3.21 -0.90 -0.90
N MET A 44 -3.03 -0.40 0.31
CA MET A 44 -3.39 -1.16 1.50
C MET A 44 -4.89 -1.38 1.59
N VAL A 45 -5.68 -0.36 1.25
CA VAL A 45 -7.13 -0.50 1.25
C VAL A 45 -7.55 -1.59 0.25
N TYR A 46 -6.96 -1.56 -0.92
CA TYR A 46 -7.27 -2.55 -1.94
C TYR A 46 -6.94 -3.95 -1.46
N GLU A 47 -5.75 -4.14 -0.92
CA GLU A 47 -5.34 -5.47 -0.49
C GLU A 47 -6.16 -5.98 0.68
N LEU A 48 -6.51 -5.10 1.61
CA LEU A 48 -7.34 -5.50 2.73
C LEU A 48 -8.73 -5.89 2.29
N GLN A 49 -9.28 -5.16 1.31
CA GLN A 49 -10.58 -5.53 0.75
C GLN A 49 -10.52 -6.87 0.04
N GLN A 50 -9.41 -7.16 -0.64
CA GLN A 50 -9.23 -8.44 -1.27
C GLN A 50 -9.19 -9.58 -0.26
N LYS A 51 -8.76 -9.29 0.94
CA LYS A 51 -8.72 -10.28 2.01
C LYS A 51 -10.01 -10.34 2.80
N GLY A 52 -11.00 -9.57 2.39
CA GLY A 52 -12.33 -9.66 2.99
C GLY A 52 -12.61 -8.73 4.14
N VAL A 53 -11.71 -7.79 4.40
CA VAL A 53 -11.96 -6.82 5.46
C VAL A 53 -12.94 -5.76 4.98
N ASP A 54 -13.89 -5.41 5.80
CA ASP A 54 -14.92 -4.46 5.46
C ASP A 54 -14.33 -3.07 5.28
N ARG A 55 -14.88 -2.36 4.30
CA ARG A 55 -14.39 -1.04 3.94
C ARG A 55 -14.47 -0.05 5.11
N GLU A 56 -15.56 -0.10 5.85
CA GLU A 56 -15.74 0.81 6.97
C GLU A 56 -14.74 0.51 8.08
N GLU A 57 -14.46 -0.77 8.28
CA GLU A 57 -13.48 -1.17 9.28
C GLU A 57 -12.09 -0.68 8.89
N ILE A 58 -11.76 -0.81 7.60
CA ILE A 58 -10.47 -0.30 7.11
C ILE A 58 -10.35 1.19 7.35
N ALA A 59 -11.41 1.92 7.02
CA ALA A 59 -11.39 3.38 7.18
C ALA A 59 -11.22 3.77 8.65
N ARG A 60 -11.91 3.05 9.53
CA ARG A 60 -11.82 3.34 10.96
C ARG A 60 -10.42 3.12 11.49
N ILE A 61 -9.82 2.00 11.11
CA ILE A 61 -8.46 1.68 11.57
C ILE A 61 -7.44 2.66 11.01
N LEU A 62 -7.61 3.07 9.75
CA LEU A 62 -6.70 4.03 9.15
C LEU A 62 -6.83 5.42 9.78
N GLU A 63 -8.02 5.74 10.30
CA GLU A 63 -8.20 6.98 11.02
C GLU A 63 -7.38 6.99 12.30
N GLU A 64 -7.33 5.85 12.97
CA GLU A 64 -6.55 5.70 14.18
C GLU A 64 -5.06 5.53 13.91
N ASN A 65 -4.73 5.09 12.71
CA ASN A 65 -3.34 4.86 12.30
C ASN A 65 -3.09 5.55 10.97
N PRO A 66 -2.97 6.88 10.97
CA PRO A 66 -2.87 7.62 9.70
C PRO A 66 -1.69 7.17 8.86
N GLN A 67 -1.92 7.13 7.57
CA GLN A 67 -0.90 6.73 6.61
C GLN A 67 -0.23 7.95 6.00
N ASP A 68 1.07 7.96 6.02
CA ASP A 68 1.86 9.01 5.40
C ASP A 68 2.37 8.50 4.05
N ASP A 69 1.61 8.79 3.00
CA ASP A 69 1.96 8.33 1.67
C ASP A 69 3.26 8.94 1.19
N LEU A 70 3.54 10.17 1.58
CA LEU A 70 4.77 10.81 1.16
C LEU A 70 5.98 10.08 1.75
N ALA A 71 5.90 9.70 3.01
CA ALA A 71 7.00 8.95 3.63
C ALA A 71 7.18 7.59 2.97
N ALA A 72 6.07 6.92 2.64
CA ALA A 72 6.14 5.62 1.98
C ALA A 72 6.76 5.76 0.59
N ALA A 73 6.33 6.77 -0.16
CA ALA A 73 6.87 7.00 -1.49
C ALA A 73 8.36 7.34 -1.41
N ALA A 74 8.74 8.15 -0.43
CA ALA A 74 10.14 8.52 -0.24
C ALA A 74 11.00 7.31 0.06
N ASN A 75 10.49 6.40 0.90
CA ASN A 75 11.22 5.18 1.22
C ASN A 75 11.45 4.32 -0.02
N LEU A 76 10.41 4.15 -0.83
CA LEU A 76 10.52 3.37 -2.05
C LEU A 76 11.46 4.03 -3.04
N LEU A 77 11.39 5.35 -3.14
CA LEU A 77 12.23 6.10 -4.05
C LEU A 77 13.70 5.98 -3.64
N ARG A 78 13.96 6.14 -2.35
CA ARG A 78 15.33 6.03 -1.84
C ARG A 78 15.92 4.67 -2.15
N LYS A 79 15.13 3.62 -2.00
CA LYS A 79 15.58 2.28 -2.30
C LYS A 79 15.85 2.12 -3.79
N ARG A 80 14.98 2.67 -4.62
CA ARG A 80 15.14 2.56 -6.08
C ARG A 80 16.38 3.30 -6.57
N LEU A 81 16.69 4.43 -5.94
CA LEU A 81 17.81 5.27 -6.40
C LEU A 81 19.17 4.66 -6.09
N ARG A 82 19.19 3.52 -5.41
CA ARG A 82 20.46 2.80 -5.25
C ARG A 82 20.98 2.29 -6.58
N SER A 83 20.08 2.06 -7.55
CA SER A 83 20.46 1.50 -8.83
C SER A 83 20.04 2.36 -10.01
N SER A 84 19.49 3.54 -9.77
CA SER A 84 19.09 4.43 -10.86
C SER A 84 19.23 5.87 -10.40
N SER A 85 19.04 6.80 -11.33
CA SER A 85 19.25 8.21 -11.05
C SER A 85 18.10 9.03 -11.60
N LEU A 86 17.75 10.09 -10.88
CA LEU A 86 16.73 11.02 -11.34
C LEU A 86 17.27 12.06 -12.28
N LYS A 87 18.56 12.04 -12.57
CA LYS A 87 19.17 12.98 -13.51
C LYS A 87 18.75 12.68 -14.95
N ASP A 88 18.48 11.41 -15.24
CA ASP A 88 18.04 11.01 -16.57
C ASP A 88 16.53 11.19 -16.67
N PRO A 89 16.04 11.99 -17.66
CA PRO A 89 14.61 12.18 -17.81
C PRO A 89 13.82 10.88 -18.00
N ARG A 90 14.42 9.90 -18.66
CA ARG A 90 13.75 8.62 -18.83
C ARG A 90 13.57 7.90 -17.50
N GLU A 91 14.60 7.97 -16.66
CA GLU A 91 14.51 7.36 -15.33
C GLU A 91 13.51 8.08 -14.46
N ARG A 92 13.41 9.40 -14.60
CA ARG A 92 12.38 10.13 -13.87
C ARG A 92 10.99 9.63 -14.25
N GLN A 93 10.76 9.45 -15.55
CA GLN A 93 9.47 8.96 -16.02
C GLN A 93 9.18 7.56 -15.52
N ARG A 94 10.17 6.69 -15.60
CA ARG A 94 10.01 5.31 -15.14
C ARG A 94 9.72 5.26 -13.64
N THR A 95 10.41 6.09 -12.90
CA THR A 95 10.23 6.14 -11.45
C THR A 95 8.85 6.65 -11.10
N ALA A 96 8.40 7.71 -11.79
CA ALA A 96 7.07 8.23 -11.56
C ALA A 96 6.00 7.17 -11.89
N ALA A 97 6.18 6.46 -12.99
CA ALA A 97 5.25 5.40 -13.36
C ALA A 97 5.27 4.27 -12.34
N TYR A 98 6.44 3.93 -11.85
CA TYR A 98 6.58 2.90 -10.82
C TYR A 98 5.77 3.25 -9.58
N LEU A 99 5.92 4.49 -9.11
CA LEU A 99 5.17 4.93 -7.94
C LEU A 99 3.68 5.03 -8.22
N GLY A 100 3.32 5.46 -9.45
CA GLY A 100 1.92 5.54 -9.82
C GLY A 100 1.23 4.18 -9.81
N ARG A 101 1.93 3.16 -10.29
CA ARG A 101 1.37 1.81 -10.30
C ARG A 101 1.18 1.27 -8.89
N ARG A 102 1.89 1.82 -7.92
CA ARG A 102 1.74 1.40 -6.53
C ARG A 102 0.70 2.22 -5.79
N GLY A 103 -0.03 3.07 -6.51
CA GLY A 103 -1.18 3.75 -5.94
C GLY A 103 -0.93 5.12 -5.36
N PHE A 104 0.25 5.68 -5.56
CA PHE A 104 0.54 7.02 -5.06
C PHE A 104 -0.03 8.06 -6.02
N SER A 105 -0.52 9.17 -5.45
CA SER A 105 -1.07 10.25 -6.25
C SER A 105 0.03 11.03 -6.93
N TYR A 106 -0.35 11.76 -7.97
CA TYR A 106 0.60 12.60 -8.68
C TYR A 106 1.31 13.60 -7.74
N ASP A 107 0.53 14.21 -6.85
CA ASP A 107 1.10 15.17 -5.92
C ASP A 107 2.14 14.54 -5.01
N VAL A 108 1.85 13.34 -4.50
CA VAL A 108 2.78 12.64 -3.63
C VAL A 108 4.04 12.27 -4.41
N ILE A 109 3.87 11.77 -5.63
CA ILE A 109 5.00 11.39 -6.46
C ILE A 109 5.88 12.60 -6.73
N ARG A 110 5.27 13.71 -7.10
CA ARG A 110 6.02 14.92 -7.41
C ARG A 110 6.81 15.42 -6.20
N LYS A 111 6.15 15.44 -5.05
CA LYS A 111 6.83 15.91 -3.84
C LYS A 111 7.96 14.99 -3.43
N ALA A 112 7.75 13.69 -3.54
CA ALA A 112 8.79 12.73 -3.17
C ALA A 112 10.01 12.89 -4.07
N MET A 113 9.78 13.08 -5.37
CA MET A 113 10.88 13.23 -6.30
C MET A 113 11.59 14.55 -6.11
N GLU A 114 10.87 15.61 -5.76
CA GLU A 114 11.50 16.89 -5.44
C GLU A 114 12.39 16.75 -4.20
N MET A 115 11.88 16.07 -3.18
CA MET A 115 12.67 15.85 -1.98
C MET A 115 13.94 15.07 -2.27
N ALA A 116 13.83 14.07 -3.12
CA ALA A 116 14.99 13.26 -3.48
C ALA A 116 16.06 14.10 -4.17
N GLN A 117 15.64 14.98 -5.07
CA GLN A 117 16.59 15.84 -5.78
C GLN A 117 17.22 16.84 -4.86
N GLU A 118 16.43 17.43 -3.95
CA GLU A 118 16.95 18.45 -3.04
C GLU A 118 17.89 17.88 -2.02
N ASN A 119 17.60 16.66 -1.54
CA ASN A 119 18.36 16.07 -0.45
C ASN A 119 19.47 15.13 -0.94
N ASP A 120 19.63 15.03 -2.25
CA ASP A 120 20.72 14.26 -2.84
C ASP A 120 20.75 12.82 -2.31
N TRP A 121 19.60 12.20 -2.35
CA TRP A 121 19.47 10.83 -1.85
C TRP A 121 20.24 9.81 -2.67
N GLU A 122 20.74 10.24 -3.83
CA GLU A 122 21.45 9.34 -4.73
C GLU A 122 22.82 8.95 -4.22
N GLU A 123 23.33 9.70 -3.31
CA GLU A 123 24.65 9.39 -2.75
C GLU A 123 24.56 8.24 -1.75
#